data_a61117e92f43683a4e3120cd80128684
#
_entry.id   a61117e92f43683a4e3120cd80128684
#
_cell.length_a   1.000
_cell.length_b   1.000
_cell.length_c   1.000
_cell.angle_alpha   90.00
_cell.angle_beta   90.00
_cell.angle_gamma   90.00
#
_symmetry.space_group_name_H-M   'P 1'
#
loop_
_entity.id
_entity.type
_entity.pdbx_description
1 polymer ?
#
loop_
_entity_poly.entity_id
_entity_poly.type
_entity_poly.pdbx_seq_one_letter_code
_entity_poly.pdbx_strand_id
1 'polypeptide(L)'
;MQLHFLSIVSQKEIMRFPLLFLCLLSVQPLVAEDYPPGTFEYTPRVDLGLRPVVVDRLPERTLNLPAGFKVRFFSGEVNHARFMAFDENDVLHVGNFNTQRSGYWHKDPWRDATVLAMPDFNRDGQADRVYVAADDLQLPHSIAFYKGHMYVADHDKIYKMYDGDGDGYYEQREKLISVPGIMNRPSEHITHTLLFDEQKEKLYLHVGSGCDLCREDDPERATIMQFNTDGTERRIYASGIRNAVGLDLHPITGQLWAAGHGHDREGRSLPPEWVSIILPDTFHGWPFAYAYRSWIDFSDPVYSKEILPITAQDSALVRKMQRPTVLVDAHLGPMGLHFYTHEQFPQRYKNAAFIAFHAGTGSSFDPGYKVSVIFSNPDGTNARIADFMTGFRPDPDKGFYWAQPMGLVTDSEGYLYMSSDLVTPGIFRIEYDPQ
;
A
#
# COMPACT_ATOMS: atom_id res chain seq x y z
N MET A 1 44.40 77.26 -43.27
CA MET A 1 44.88 77.09 -44.67
C MET A 1 45.52 75.72 -44.77
N GLN A 2 45.03 74.92 -45.65
CA GLN A 2 45.47 73.60 -46.11
C GLN A 2 45.41 72.37 -45.20
N LEU A 3 44.53 71.57 -45.64
CA LEU A 3 44.32 70.16 -45.42
C LEU A 3 45.51 69.25 -45.76
N HIS A 4 45.71 68.15 -44.98
CA HIS A 4 46.24 66.94 -45.51
C HIS A 4 45.52 65.78 -44.88
N PHE A 5 44.82 64.97 -45.71
CA PHE A 5 44.25 63.68 -45.46
C PHE A 5 45.37 62.64 -45.35
N LEU A 6 45.32 61.80 -44.36
CA LEU A 6 46.01 60.49 -44.34
C LEU A 6 45.02 59.41 -43.99
N SER A 7 44.79 58.51 -44.94
CA SER A 7 43.99 57.37 -44.85
C SER A 7 44.70 56.28 -44.03
N ILE A 8 44.05 55.72 -43.04
CA ILE A 8 44.49 54.53 -42.35
C ILE A 8 43.50 53.39 -42.71
N VAL A 9 44.07 52.40 -43.41
CA VAL A 9 43.41 51.13 -43.73
C VAL A 9 43.31 50.30 -42.47
N SER A 10 42.09 50.00 -42.02
CA SER A 10 41.84 49.07 -40.94
C SER A 10 41.72 47.66 -41.47
N GLN A 11 42.64 46.80 -41.10
CA GLN A 11 42.54 45.36 -41.28
C GLN A 11 41.49 44.84 -40.27
N LYS A 12 40.40 44.28 -40.79
CA LYS A 12 39.44 43.47 -40.00
C LYS A 12 40.01 42.06 -39.84
N GLU A 13 40.46 41.72 -38.66
CA GLU A 13 40.66 40.33 -38.28
C GLU A 13 39.30 39.63 -38.17
N ILE A 14 39.11 38.63 -39.01
CA ILE A 14 37.95 37.73 -38.94
C ILE A 14 38.24 36.69 -37.91
N MET A 15 37.68 36.88 -36.71
CA MET A 15 37.69 35.86 -35.64
C MET A 15 36.75 34.71 -36.06
N ARG A 16 37.33 33.60 -36.42
CA ARG A 16 36.61 32.34 -36.67
C ARG A 16 36.21 31.72 -35.32
N PHE A 17 34.93 31.83 -34.95
CA PHE A 17 34.38 31.02 -33.88
C PHE A 17 34.20 29.56 -34.37
N PRO A 18 34.64 28.56 -33.60
CA PRO A 18 34.29 27.18 -33.91
C PRO A 18 32.80 26.98 -33.68
N LEU A 19 32.06 26.53 -34.69
CA LEU A 19 30.71 26.02 -34.53
C LEU A 19 30.74 24.82 -33.57
N LEU A 20 30.31 25.05 -32.34
CA LEU A 20 29.96 23.98 -31.44
C LEU A 20 28.66 23.33 -32.02
N PHE A 21 28.83 22.16 -32.60
CA PHE A 21 27.72 21.27 -32.90
C PHE A 21 27.09 20.84 -31.56
N LEU A 22 26.05 21.54 -31.13
CA LEU A 22 25.18 21.06 -30.09
C LEU A 22 24.44 19.83 -30.67
N CYS A 23 24.94 18.63 -30.35
CA CYS A 23 24.15 17.41 -30.50
C CYS A 23 22.96 17.52 -29.56
N LEU A 24 21.84 18.04 -30.05
CA LEU A 24 20.53 17.82 -29.46
C LEU A 24 20.27 16.31 -29.53
N LEU A 25 20.66 15.59 -28.48
CA LEU A 25 20.09 14.30 -28.17
C LEU A 25 18.61 14.54 -27.96
N SER A 26 17.83 14.35 -29.02
CA SER A 26 16.39 14.19 -28.89
C SER A 26 16.17 12.98 -28.00
N VAL A 27 15.91 13.22 -26.72
CA VAL A 27 15.27 12.24 -25.86
C VAL A 27 13.90 12.04 -26.49
N GLN A 28 13.79 11.07 -27.37
CA GLN A 28 12.48 10.60 -27.77
C GLN A 28 11.83 10.08 -26.50
N PRO A 29 10.64 10.55 -26.14
CA PRO A 29 9.88 9.87 -25.10
C PRO A 29 9.77 8.41 -25.57
N LEU A 30 10.17 7.46 -24.71
CA LEU A 30 9.84 6.05 -24.91
C LEU A 30 8.33 6.03 -25.17
N VAL A 31 7.94 5.84 -26.42
CA VAL A 31 6.57 5.55 -26.78
C VAL A 31 6.29 4.21 -26.11
N ALA A 32 5.50 4.23 -25.03
CA ALA A 32 5.03 3.00 -24.43
C ALA A 32 4.45 2.15 -25.54
N GLU A 33 5.02 0.97 -25.78
CA GLU A 33 4.46 0.01 -26.74
C GLU A 33 2.98 -0.14 -26.39
N ASP A 34 2.12 0.17 -27.34
CA ASP A 34 0.68 -0.03 -27.19
C ASP A 34 0.43 -1.54 -27.19
N TYR A 35 0.38 -2.11 -25.98
CA TYR A 35 -0.11 -3.47 -25.84
C TYR A 35 -1.57 -3.49 -26.31
N PRO A 36 -1.94 -4.44 -27.17
CA PRO A 36 -3.34 -4.60 -27.55
C PRO A 36 -4.20 -4.78 -26.28
N PRO A 37 -5.42 -4.25 -26.24
CA PRO A 37 -6.33 -4.46 -25.11
C PRO A 37 -6.42 -5.94 -24.72
N GLY A 38 -6.32 -6.23 -23.42
CA GLY A 38 -6.36 -7.61 -22.90
C GLY A 38 -5.03 -8.35 -22.91
N THR A 39 -3.92 -7.72 -23.36
CA THR A 39 -2.58 -8.28 -23.22
C THR A 39 -1.82 -7.55 -22.13
N PHE A 40 -1.35 -8.28 -21.14
CA PHE A 40 -0.45 -7.79 -20.09
C PHE A 40 0.47 -8.93 -19.67
N GLU A 41 1.64 -8.57 -19.13
CA GLU A 41 2.58 -9.53 -18.60
C GLU A 41 2.64 -9.39 -17.07
N TYR A 42 2.57 -10.53 -16.39
CA TYR A 42 2.83 -10.56 -14.96
C TYR A 42 4.29 -10.26 -14.66
N THR A 43 4.52 -9.62 -13.53
CA THR A 43 5.89 -9.35 -13.06
C THR A 43 6.68 -10.63 -12.88
N PRO A 44 7.90 -10.73 -13.43
CA PRO A 44 8.71 -11.93 -13.32
C PRO A 44 8.93 -12.35 -11.87
N ARG A 45 8.80 -13.66 -11.61
CA ARG A 45 9.02 -14.24 -10.29
C ARG A 45 10.46 -14.70 -10.11
N VAL A 46 10.98 -14.55 -8.90
CA VAL A 46 12.27 -15.14 -8.49
C VAL A 46 12.05 -16.08 -7.32
N ASP A 47 12.84 -17.14 -7.26
CA ASP A 47 12.79 -18.12 -6.18
C ASP A 47 13.82 -17.75 -5.10
N LEU A 48 13.37 -17.64 -3.85
CA LEU A 48 14.23 -17.39 -2.69
C LEU A 48 14.68 -18.68 -1.98
N GLY A 49 14.25 -19.85 -2.45
CA GLY A 49 14.59 -21.14 -1.85
C GLY A 49 14.00 -21.28 -0.44
N LEU A 50 12.69 -21.10 -0.31
CA LEU A 50 12.00 -21.16 0.98
C LEU A 50 12.16 -22.52 1.65
N ARG A 51 12.31 -22.52 2.99
CA ARG A 51 12.47 -23.70 3.83
C ARG A 51 11.49 -23.63 5.01
N PRO A 52 11.00 -24.79 5.50
CA PRO A 52 10.12 -24.84 6.66
C PRO A 52 10.83 -24.31 7.90
N VAL A 53 10.13 -23.44 8.62
CA VAL A 53 10.53 -22.83 9.89
C VAL A 53 9.37 -22.98 10.86
N VAL A 54 9.61 -23.58 12.02
CA VAL A 54 8.61 -23.65 13.10
C VAL A 54 8.43 -22.23 13.67
N VAL A 55 7.17 -21.82 13.83
CA VAL A 55 6.86 -20.55 14.45
C VAL A 55 7.19 -20.63 15.94
N ASP A 56 8.14 -19.84 16.41
CA ASP A 56 8.46 -19.78 17.84
C ASP A 56 7.21 -19.34 18.62
N ARG A 57 6.88 -20.07 19.68
CA ARG A 57 5.66 -19.96 20.53
C ARG A 57 4.34 -20.45 19.90
N LEU A 58 4.39 -20.97 18.68
CA LEU A 58 3.31 -21.71 18.04
C LEU A 58 3.89 -22.99 17.41
N PRO A 59 4.39 -23.94 18.22
CA PRO A 59 5.19 -25.07 17.70
C PRO A 59 4.41 -26.02 16.78
N GLU A 60 3.08 -25.96 16.81
CA GLU A 60 2.21 -26.68 15.88
C GLU A 60 2.09 -26.01 14.50
N ARG A 61 2.68 -24.81 14.33
CA ARG A 61 2.64 -24.04 13.08
C ARG A 61 4.01 -23.97 12.45
N THR A 62 4.02 -24.19 11.14
CA THR A 62 5.22 -24.09 10.31
C THR A 62 4.94 -23.14 9.15
N LEU A 63 5.86 -22.23 8.92
CA LEU A 63 5.90 -21.34 7.76
C LEU A 63 7.12 -21.66 6.92
N ASN A 64 7.13 -21.23 5.66
CA ASN A 64 8.29 -21.35 4.80
C ASN A 64 8.90 -19.97 4.58
N LEU A 65 10.18 -19.82 4.89
CA LEU A 65 10.95 -18.57 4.78
C LEU A 65 12.31 -18.85 4.07
N PRO A 66 12.98 -17.79 3.57
CA PRO A 66 14.34 -17.93 3.07
C PRO A 66 15.31 -18.39 4.20
N ALA A 67 16.41 -19.02 3.83
CA ALA A 67 17.39 -19.49 4.81
C ALA A 67 17.91 -18.36 5.71
N GLY A 68 18.02 -18.63 7.01
CA GLY A 68 18.50 -17.69 8.04
C GLY A 68 17.39 -16.82 8.64
N PHE A 69 16.16 -16.86 8.09
CA PHE A 69 15.03 -16.17 8.71
C PHE A 69 14.35 -17.04 9.75
N LYS A 70 13.89 -16.41 10.80
CA LYS A 70 13.08 -16.96 11.88
C LYS A 70 11.80 -16.16 12.03
N VAL A 71 10.77 -16.77 12.59
CA VAL A 71 9.49 -16.12 12.87
C VAL A 71 9.03 -16.48 14.27
N ARG A 72 8.60 -15.47 15.01
CA ARG A 72 8.09 -15.59 16.39
C ARG A 72 6.69 -15.04 16.48
N PHE A 73 5.83 -15.70 17.25
CA PHE A 73 4.53 -15.16 17.61
C PHE A 73 4.70 -14.14 18.72
N PHE A 74 4.60 -12.85 18.36
CA PHE A 74 4.86 -11.72 19.25
C PHE A 74 3.75 -11.52 20.27
N SER A 75 2.47 -11.53 19.83
CA SER A 75 1.31 -11.43 20.69
C SER A 75 0.06 -11.97 20.00
N GLY A 76 -0.81 -12.66 20.75
CA GLY A 76 -2.14 -13.09 20.35
C GLY A 76 -3.26 -12.37 21.05
N GLU A 77 -2.96 -11.36 21.87
CA GLU A 77 -3.94 -10.61 22.65
C GLU A 77 -4.59 -9.50 21.79
N VAL A 78 -5.14 -9.90 20.65
CA VAL A 78 -5.83 -9.03 19.69
C VAL A 78 -6.99 -9.79 19.08
N ASN A 79 -8.14 -9.16 18.87
CA ASN A 79 -9.31 -9.83 18.30
C ASN A 79 -9.29 -9.87 16.77
N HIS A 80 -8.86 -8.75 16.14
CA HIS A 80 -8.86 -8.59 14.70
C HIS A 80 -7.85 -7.51 14.33
N ALA A 81 -6.57 -7.89 14.27
CA ALA A 81 -5.47 -6.98 14.06
C ALA A 81 -5.52 -6.35 12.66
N ARG A 82 -5.37 -5.02 12.61
CA ARG A 82 -5.30 -4.28 11.36
C ARG A 82 -3.88 -3.76 11.13
N PHE A 83 -3.74 -2.53 10.64
CA PHE A 83 -2.43 -1.92 10.44
C PHE A 83 -1.80 -1.52 11.76
N MET A 84 -0.50 -1.40 11.74
CA MET A 84 0.34 -1.18 12.90
C MET A 84 1.27 0.00 12.67
N ALA A 85 1.69 0.64 13.76
CA ALA A 85 2.75 1.63 13.76
C ALA A 85 3.53 1.56 15.08
N PHE A 86 4.82 1.83 15.05
CA PHE A 86 5.62 2.07 16.25
C PHE A 86 5.59 3.55 16.60
N ASP A 87 5.51 3.84 17.89
CA ASP A 87 5.70 5.20 18.40
C ASP A 87 7.20 5.53 18.55
N GLU A 88 7.51 6.73 19.06
CA GLU A 88 8.89 7.20 19.29
C GLU A 88 9.64 6.42 20.38
N ASN A 89 8.93 5.67 21.23
CA ASN A 89 9.48 4.81 22.27
C ASN A 89 9.58 3.35 21.83
N ASP A 90 9.34 3.09 20.53
CA ASP A 90 9.37 1.75 19.94
C ASP A 90 8.29 0.81 20.52
N VAL A 91 7.17 1.37 20.94
CA VAL A 91 5.98 0.62 21.34
C VAL A 91 5.09 0.37 20.13
N LEU A 92 4.77 -0.90 19.87
CA LEU A 92 3.89 -1.28 18.76
C LEU A 92 2.44 -0.93 19.09
N HIS A 93 1.79 -0.20 18.20
CA HIS A 93 0.35 0.07 18.24
C HIS A 93 -0.35 -0.63 17.10
N VAL A 94 -1.52 -1.22 17.36
CA VAL A 94 -2.30 -1.96 16.36
C VAL A 94 -3.77 -1.58 16.40
N GLY A 95 -4.36 -1.31 15.23
CA GLY A 95 -5.81 -1.19 15.09
C GLY A 95 -6.49 -2.53 15.34
N ASN A 96 -7.47 -2.56 16.21
CA ASN A 96 -8.13 -3.77 16.67
C ASN A 96 -9.65 -3.65 16.53
N PHE A 97 -10.21 -4.30 15.50
CA PHE A 97 -11.64 -4.32 15.29
C PHE A 97 -12.34 -5.18 16.35
N ASN A 98 -13.51 -4.77 16.78
CA ASN A 98 -14.35 -5.59 17.61
C ASN A 98 -15.28 -6.46 16.78
N THR A 99 -14.87 -7.69 16.47
CA THR A 99 -15.63 -8.63 15.64
C THR A 99 -16.61 -9.50 16.42
N GLN A 100 -16.59 -9.49 17.76
CA GLN A 100 -17.44 -10.37 18.57
C GLN A 100 -18.93 -9.99 18.50
N ARG A 101 -19.27 -8.75 18.13
CA ARG A 101 -20.63 -8.24 18.07
C ARG A 101 -21.27 -8.23 16.68
N SER A 102 -20.47 -8.30 15.64
CA SER A 102 -21.00 -8.31 14.27
C SER A 102 -20.23 -9.31 13.45
N GLY A 103 -20.91 -10.22 12.78
CA GLY A 103 -20.27 -10.89 11.66
C GLY A 103 -19.72 -9.82 10.72
N TYR A 104 -18.54 -10.02 10.16
CA TYR A 104 -17.75 -9.09 9.32
C TYR A 104 -18.56 -8.24 8.29
N TRP A 105 -19.82 -8.55 8.09
CA TRP A 105 -20.71 -7.99 7.06
C TRP A 105 -22.09 -7.59 7.59
N HIS A 106 -22.33 -7.50 8.91
CA HIS A 106 -23.64 -7.19 9.46
C HIS A 106 -23.81 -5.73 9.84
N LYS A 107 -25.02 -5.24 9.61
CA LYS A 107 -25.53 -3.87 9.65
C LYS A 107 -25.52 -3.16 11.01
N ASP A 108 -25.00 -3.76 12.08
CA ASP A 108 -24.85 -3.06 13.34
C ASP A 108 -23.62 -2.17 13.31
N PRO A 109 -23.71 -0.96 13.80
CA PRO A 109 -22.58 -0.05 13.81
C PRO A 109 -21.42 -0.68 14.59
N TRP A 110 -20.28 -0.79 13.92
CA TRP A 110 -19.00 -1.15 14.53
C TRP A 110 -18.79 -0.23 15.73
N ARG A 111 -18.63 -0.79 16.90
CA ARG A 111 -18.43 -0.04 18.14
C ARG A 111 -17.47 -0.81 19.04
N ASP A 112 -16.92 -0.08 19.99
CA ASP A 112 -16.00 -0.63 20.99
C ASP A 112 -14.71 -1.23 20.36
N ALA A 113 -14.31 -0.75 19.17
CA ALA A 113 -13.01 -1.04 18.62
C ALA A 113 -11.93 -0.16 19.29
N THR A 114 -10.72 -0.64 19.28
CA THR A 114 -9.63 -0.03 20.04
C THR A 114 -8.35 0.09 19.21
N VAL A 115 -7.44 0.93 19.65
CA VAL A 115 -6.02 0.79 19.37
C VAL A 115 -5.38 0.12 20.57
N LEU A 116 -4.65 -0.97 20.36
CA LEU A 116 -3.89 -1.67 21.38
C LEU A 116 -2.41 -1.29 21.29
N ALA A 117 -1.76 -1.12 22.44
CA ALA A 117 -0.32 -0.94 22.55
C ALA A 117 0.34 -2.19 23.14
N MET A 118 1.49 -2.56 22.59
CA MET A 118 2.21 -3.81 22.84
C MET A 118 3.71 -3.54 22.99
N PRO A 119 4.19 -3.02 24.13
CA PRO A 119 5.62 -2.83 24.37
C PRO A 119 6.38 -4.15 24.49
N ASP A 120 7.63 -4.15 24.06
CA ASP A 120 8.64 -5.19 24.28
C ASP A 120 9.89 -4.51 24.85
N PHE A 121 9.85 -4.14 26.15
CA PHE A 121 10.91 -3.37 26.79
C PHE A 121 12.20 -4.19 26.99
N ASN A 122 12.06 -5.51 27.12
CA ASN A 122 13.19 -6.42 27.30
C ASN A 122 13.79 -6.91 25.99
N ARG A 123 13.19 -6.53 24.83
CA ARG A 123 13.61 -6.85 23.45
C ARG A 123 13.70 -8.35 23.16
N ASP A 124 12.92 -9.19 23.85
CA ASP A 124 12.93 -10.64 23.65
C ASP A 124 12.04 -11.11 22.49
N GLY A 125 11.33 -10.18 21.84
CA GLY A 125 10.44 -10.44 20.71
C GLY A 125 9.08 -10.99 21.12
N GLN A 126 8.65 -10.65 22.31
CA GLN A 126 7.29 -10.85 22.81
C GLN A 126 6.80 -9.58 23.49
N ALA A 127 5.53 -9.27 23.31
CA ALA A 127 4.92 -8.19 24.06
C ALA A 127 4.97 -8.49 25.56
N ASP A 128 5.54 -7.58 26.38
CA ASP A 128 5.57 -7.68 27.83
C ASP A 128 4.15 -7.57 28.44
N ARG A 129 3.30 -6.78 27.78
CA ARG A 129 1.89 -6.57 28.12
C ARG A 129 1.13 -6.06 26.89
N VAL A 130 -0.19 -6.14 26.97
CA VAL A 130 -1.10 -5.51 26.01
C VAL A 130 -2.06 -4.62 26.76
N TYR A 131 -2.24 -3.38 26.31
CA TYR A 131 -3.19 -2.46 26.91
C TYR A 131 -3.88 -1.61 25.84
N VAL A 132 -5.01 -1.02 26.21
CA VAL A 132 -5.77 -0.13 25.34
C VAL A 132 -5.07 1.23 25.31
N ALA A 133 -4.61 1.63 24.12
CA ALA A 133 -4.04 2.96 23.88
C ALA A 133 -5.12 3.99 23.49
N ALA A 134 -6.18 3.55 22.81
CA ALA A 134 -7.34 4.38 22.51
C ALA A 134 -8.59 3.51 22.36
N ASP A 135 -9.73 4.01 22.72
CA ASP A 135 -11.02 3.31 22.66
C ASP A 135 -12.13 4.19 22.03
N ASP A 136 -13.38 3.71 22.10
CA ASP A 136 -14.55 4.38 21.52
C ASP A 136 -14.35 4.70 20.02
N LEU A 137 -13.73 3.79 19.30
CA LEU A 137 -13.51 3.81 17.86
C LEU A 137 -14.50 2.87 17.16
N GLN A 138 -14.65 3.05 15.86
CA GLN A 138 -15.52 2.20 15.04
C GLN A 138 -14.73 1.19 14.21
N LEU A 139 -13.85 1.66 13.36
CA LEU A 139 -13.03 0.85 12.45
C LEU A 139 -11.60 1.41 12.37
N PRO A 140 -10.82 1.36 13.45
CA PRO A 140 -9.44 1.87 13.48
C PRO A 140 -8.54 1.02 12.59
N HIS A 141 -8.55 1.30 11.29
CA HIS A 141 -7.84 0.48 10.31
C HIS A 141 -6.36 0.80 10.23
N SER A 142 -6.02 2.07 10.09
CA SER A 142 -4.65 2.53 9.91
C SER A 142 -4.26 3.53 10.98
N ILE A 143 -3.03 3.39 11.46
CA ILE A 143 -2.45 4.21 12.52
C ILE A 143 -1.14 4.77 11.99
N ALA A 144 -0.82 6.00 12.35
CA ALA A 144 0.50 6.58 12.17
C ALA A 144 0.86 7.49 13.33
N PHE A 145 2.16 7.64 13.57
CA PHE A 145 2.69 8.65 14.49
C PHE A 145 3.35 9.78 13.68
N TYR A 146 3.03 11.01 14.03
CA TYR A 146 3.61 12.17 13.40
C TYR A 146 3.75 13.30 14.41
N LYS A 147 4.99 13.81 14.58
CA LYS A 147 5.32 14.90 15.52
C LYS A 147 4.77 14.67 16.92
N GLY A 148 4.96 13.46 17.48
CA GLY A 148 4.58 13.09 18.85
C GLY A 148 3.09 12.84 19.07
N HIS A 149 2.28 12.75 18.02
CA HIS A 149 0.84 12.48 18.12
C HIS A 149 0.47 11.21 17.33
N MET A 150 -0.50 10.48 17.85
CA MET A 150 -1.10 9.36 17.14
C MET A 150 -2.22 9.84 16.21
N TYR A 151 -2.25 9.31 14.99
CA TYR A 151 -3.32 9.53 14.04
C TYR A 151 -3.99 8.21 13.71
N VAL A 152 -5.31 8.21 13.73
CA VAL A 152 -6.11 7.00 13.50
C VAL A 152 -7.10 7.24 12.38
N ALA A 153 -7.01 6.42 11.32
CA ALA A 153 -8.05 6.35 10.30
C ALA A 153 -9.18 5.46 10.82
N ASP A 154 -10.27 6.09 11.21
CA ASP A 154 -11.50 5.43 11.67
C ASP A 154 -12.53 5.41 10.53
N HIS A 155 -13.74 5.01 10.80
CA HIS A 155 -14.83 4.75 9.86
C HIS A 155 -15.08 5.86 8.81
N ASP A 156 -15.31 7.10 9.24
CA ASP A 156 -15.67 8.24 8.39
C ASP A 156 -14.82 9.48 8.67
N LYS A 157 -13.72 9.28 9.37
CA LYS A 157 -12.86 10.38 9.83
C LYS A 157 -11.45 9.93 10.16
N ILE A 158 -10.55 10.89 10.13
CA ILE A 158 -9.21 10.77 10.67
C ILE A 158 -9.19 11.54 11.99
N TYR A 159 -8.80 10.88 13.05
CA TYR A 159 -8.52 11.50 14.34
C TYR A 159 -7.03 11.82 14.48
N LYS A 160 -6.74 12.97 15.08
CA LYS A 160 -5.49 13.27 15.75
C LYS A 160 -5.70 13.09 17.24
N MET A 161 -4.88 12.31 17.90
CA MET A 161 -5.04 11.90 19.29
C MET A 161 -3.84 12.32 20.14
N TYR A 162 -4.11 12.62 21.39
CA TYR A 162 -3.16 13.18 22.34
C TYR A 162 -3.16 12.33 23.61
N ASP A 163 -1.96 11.99 24.07
CA ASP A 163 -1.69 11.47 25.40
C ASP A 163 -1.21 12.64 26.26
N GLY A 164 -2.06 13.16 27.12
CA GLY A 164 -1.82 14.41 27.84
C GLY A 164 -0.94 14.26 29.07
N ASP A 165 -0.91 13.08 29.70
CA ASP A 165 -0.16 12.79 30.90
C ASP A 165 0.99 11.78 30.73
N GLY A 166 1.14 11.23 29.52
CA GLY A 166 2.24 10.35 29.15
C GLY A 166 2.11 8.91 29.68
N ASP A 167 0.89 8.45 29.96
CA ASP A 167 0.64 7.11 30.48
C ASP A 167 0.47 6.04 29.37
N GLY A 168 0.43 6.47 28.11
CA GLY A 168 0.26 5.63 26.93
C GLY A 168 -1.20 5.43 26.51
N TYR A 169 -2.14 6.09 27.18
CA TYR A 169 -3.55 6.16 26.79
C TYR A 169 -3.87 7.54 26.20
N TYR A 170 -4.43 7.55 24.99
CA TYR A 170 -4.73 8.77 24.22
C TYR A 170 -6.15 9.25 24.51
N GLU A 171 -6.34 9.91 25.67
CA GLU A 171 -7.65 10.31 26.18
C GLU A 171 -8.30 11.46 25.40
N GLN A 172 -7.49 12.28 24.70
CA GLN A 172 -7.99 13.42 23.96
C GLN A 172 -7.87 13.17 22.46
N ARG A 173 -8.89 13.58 21.72
CA ARG A 173 -8.90 13.48 20.27
C ARG A 173 -9.60 14.64 19.61
N GLU A 174 -9.10 15.04 18.46
CA GLU A 174 -9.76 15.96 17.54
C GLU A 174 -9.99 15.31 16.18
N LYS A 175 -11.11 15.65 15.55
CA LYS A 175 -11.35 15.25 14.17
C LYS A 175 -10.54 16.12 13.23
N LEU A 176 -9.55 15.54 12.57
CA LEU A 176 -8.70 16.24 11.60
C LEU A 176 -9.39 16.34 10.24
N ILE A 177 -9.92 15.23 9.72
CA ILE A 177 -10.48 15.11 8.37
C ILE A 177 -11.78 14.29 8.46
N SER A 178 -12.82 14.68 7.71
CA SER A 178 -13.96 13.82 7.42
C SER A 178 -13.78 13.18 6.04
N VAL A 179 -14.11 11.91 5.92
CA VAL A 179 -14.02 11.11 4.69
C VAL A 179 -15.35 10.41 4.41
N PRO A 180 -15.59 9.94 3.17
CA PRO A 180 -16.79 9.19 2.86
C PRO A 180 -16.90 7.93 3.74
N GLY A 181 -17.95 7.86 4.55
CA GLY A 181 -18.23 6.72 5.43
C GLY A 181 -18.97 5.58 4.72
N ILE A 182 -19.42 4.60 5.51
CA ILE A 182 -20.15 3.40 5.03
C ILE A 182 -21.46 3.79 4.34
N MET A 183 -21.69 3.25 3.15
CA MET A 183 -22.93 3.44 2.38
C MET A 183 -23.88 2.24 2.52
N ASN A 184 -23.47 1.16 3.17
CA ASN A 184 -24.21 -0.11 3.25
C ASN A 184 -24.51 -0.75 1.88
N ARG A 185 -23.60 -0.61 0.93
CA ARG A 185 -23.66 -1.27 -0.37
C ARG A 185 -22.94 -2.61 -0.34
N PRO A 186 -23.33 -3.60 -1.13
CA PRO A 186 -22.55 -4.83 -1.29
C PRO A 186 -21.16 -4.55 -1.84
N SER A 187 -20.16 -5.24 -1.29
CA SER A 187 -18.73 -5.12 -1.69
C SER A 187 -18.17 -3.70 -1.57
N GLU A 188 -18.64 -2.94 -0.59
CA GLU A 188 -18.10 -1.64 -0.23
C GLU A 188 -16.78 -1.77 0.50
N HIS A 189 -15.83 -0.89 0.19
CA HIS A 189 -14.54 -0.80 0.89
C HIS A 189 -14.60 0.29 1.96
N ILE A 190 -14.61 -0.15 3.20
CA ILE A 190 -14.91 0.69 4.37
C ILE A 190 -13.66 1.11 5.16
N THR A 191 -12.49 0.70 4.72
CA THR A 191 -11.23 0.98 5.41
C THR A 191 -10.47 2.10 4.71
N HIS A 192 -9.75 2.90 5.50
CA HIS A 192 -8.93 4.01 5.02
C HIS A 192 -7.50 3.82 5.50
N THR A 193 -6.55 4.01 4.62
CA THR A 193 -5.11 3.96 4.97
C THR A 193 -4.53 5.35 4.87
N LEU A 194 -3.91 5.81 5.95
CA LEU A 194 -3.22 7.09 6.03
C LEU A 194 -1.70 6.88 6.00
N LEU A 195 -1.00 7.86 5.40
CA LEU A 195 0.46 7.86 5.31
C LEU A 195 0.98 9.30 5.33
N PHE A 196 1.88 9.60 6.26
CA PHE A 196 2.56 10.90 6.29
C PHE A 196 3.83 10.89 5.43
N ASP A 197 3.98 11.93 4.61
CA ASP A 197 5.24 12.28 3.95
C ASP A 197 5.85 13.45 4.72
N GLU A 198 6.76 13.12 5.62
CA GLU A 198 7.41 14.12 6.48
C GLU A 198 8.26 15.11 5.69
N GLN A 199 8.89 14.65 4.59
CA GLN A 199 9.76 15.51 3.78
C GLN A 199 8.98 16.56 3.01
N LYS A 200 7.78 16.21 2.54
CA LYS A 200 6.89 17.11 1.80
C LYS A 200 5.84 17.78 2.68
N GLU A 201 5.78 17.43 3.96
CA GLU A 201 4.73 17.85 4.91
C GLU A 201 3.32 17.61 4.35
N LYS A 202 3.10 16.40 3.83
CA LYS A 202 1.81 15.98 3.26
C LYS A 202 1.29 14.72 3.98
N LEU A 203 -0.03 14.60 3.95
CA LEU A 203 -0.77 13.42 4.37
C LEU A 203 -1.47 12.84 3.14
N TYR A 204 -1.21 11.56 2.85
CA TYR A 204 -1.94 10.79 1.87
C TYR A 204 -2.97 9.91 2.56
N LEU A 205 -4.13 9.79 1.92
CA LEU A 205 -5.23 8.98 2.44
C LEU A 205 -5.89 8.20 1.30
N HIS A 206 -5.90 6.87 1.39
CA HIS A 206 -6.68 6.04 0.49
C HIS A 206 -8.15 6.04 0.93
N VAL A 207 -9.05 6.22 -0.02
CA VAL A 207 -10.51 6.11 0.13
C VAL A 207 -11.01 5.06 -0.86
N GLY A 208 -11.47 3.93 -0.33
CA GLY A 208 -11.95 2.81 -1.15
C GLY A 208 -13.25 3.10 -1.88
N SER A 209 -13.54 2.29 -2.91
CA SER A 209 -14.79 2.37 -3.66
C SER A 209 -16.01 1.97 -2.81
N GLY A 210 -17.17 2.53 -3.12
CA GLY A 210 -18.44 2.19 -2.50
C GLY A 210 -19.10 0.92 -3.07
N CYS A 211 -18.37 0.15 -3.89
CA CYS A 211 -18.91 -1.03 -4.57
C CYS A 211 -17.77 -1.87 -5.17
N ASP A 212 -18.09 -3.05 -5.66
CA ASP A 212 -17.15 -3.85 -6.45
C ASP A 212 -16.79 -3.16 -7.78
N LEU A 213 -17.82 -2.78 -8.56
CA LEU A 213 -17.64 -2.03 -9.80
C LEU A 213 -18.90 -1.18 -10.05
N CYS A 214 -18.74 0.14 -9.98
CA CYS A 214 -19.81 1.11 -10.27
C CYS A 214 -19.25 2.48 -10.61
N ARG A 215 -20.10 3.38 -11.08
CA ARG A 215 -19.79 4.81 -11.07
C ARG A 215 -20.04 5.36 -9.66
N GLU A 216 -19.04 6.00 -9.08
CA GLU A 216 -19.17 6.59 -7.75
C GLU A 216 -19.99 7.88 -7.80
N ASP A 217 -20.87 8.05 -6.83
CA ASP A 217 -21.59 9.32 -6.61
C ASP A 217 -20.70 10.35 -5.91
N ASP A 218 -19.79 9.89 -5.05
CA ASP A 218 -18.83 10.72 -4.35
C ASP A 218 -17.46 10.63 -5.05
N PRO A 219 -16.94 11.75 -5.60
CA PRO A 219 -15.71 11.75 -6.38
C PRO A 219 -14.46 11.41 -5.57
N GLU A 220 -14.51 11.41 -4.24
CA GLU A 220 -13.37 11.06 -3.39
C GLU A 220 -13.22 9.55 -3.21
N ARG A 221 -14.26 8.76 -3.52
CA ARG A 221 -14.16 7.30 -3.50
C ARG A 221 -13.32 6.77 -4.66
N ALA A 222 -12.71 5.63 -4.44
CA ALA A 222 -11.77 5.00 -5.39
C ALA A 222 -10.60 5.91 -5.76
N THR A 223 -10.05 6.60 -4.76
CA THR A 223 -8.96 7.58 -4.92
C THR A 223 -7.88 7.47 -3.85
N ILE A 224 -6.76 8.11 -4.11
CA ILE A 224 -5.84 8.56 -3.06
C ILE A 224 -5.99 10.08 -2.96
N MET A 225 -6.33 10.54 -1.77
CA MET A 225 -6.42 11.95 -1.41
C MET A 225 -5.09 12.46 -0.89
N GLN A 226 -4.84 13.75 -1.04
CA GLN A 226 -3.70 14.44 -0.43
C GLN A 226 -4.17 15.66 0.35
N PHE A 227 -3.51 15.91 1.48
CA PHE A 227 -3.74 17.03 2.37
C PHE A 227 -2.40 17.59 2.84
N ASN A 228 -2.40 18.81 3.42
CA ASN A 228 -1.37 19.19 4.36
C ASN A 228 -1.49 18.31 5.62
N THR A 229 -0.43 18.26 6.42
CA THR A 229 -0.42 17.45 7.66
C THR A 229 -1.41 17.92 8.73
N ASP A 230 -1.94 19.15 8.59
CA ASP A 230 -3.01 19.72 9.41
C ASP A 230 -4.42 19.49 8.84
N GLY A 231 -4.56 18.69 7.80
CA GLY A 231 -5.84 18.37 7.15
C GLY A 231 -6.34 19.42 6.15
N THR A 232 -5.61 20.50 5.92
CA THR A 232 -5.93 21.53 4.91
C THR A 232 -5.49 21.13 3.50
N GLU A 233 -5.78 21.95 2.49
CA GLU A 233 -5.43 21.73 1.07
C GLU A 233 -5.88 20.35 0.52
N ARG A 234 -7.11 19.98 0.82
CA ARG A 234 -7.76 18.75 0.36
C ARG A 234 -7.83 18.68 -1.16
N ARG A 235 -7.27 17.60 -1.75
CA ARG A 235 -7.40 17.33 -3.18
C ARG A 235 -7.36 15.84 -3.49
N ILE A 236 -7.94 15.43 -4.60
CA ILE A 236 -7.72 14.11 -5.18
C ILE A 236 -6.30 14.09 -5.76
N TYR A 237 -5.44 13.21 -5.26
CA TYR A 237 -4.08 13.03 -5.73
C TYR A 237 -4.01 12.11 -6.93
N ALA A 238 -4.73 10.97 -6.88
CA ALA A 238 -4.87 10.02 -7.98
C ALA A 238 -6.25 9.35 -7.91
N SER A 239 -6.78 8.92 -9.05
CA SER A 239 -8.12 8.35 -9.18
C SER A 239 -8.13 7.03 -9.94
N GLY A 240 -9.30 6.38 -9.97
CA GLY A 240 -9.45 5.08 -10.62
C GLY A 240 -8.78 3.95 -9.85
N ILE A 241 -8.73 4.08 -8.53
CA ILE A 241 -8.08 3.17 -7.59
C ILE A 241 -9.17 2.52 -6.73
N ARG A 242 -9.67 1.36 -7.16
CA ARG A 242 -10.79 0.66 -6.50
C ARG A 242 -10.58 0.52 -5.00
N ASN A 243 -9.49 -0.11 -4.60
CA ASN A 243 -9.12 -0.28 -3.19
C ASN A 243 -7.60 -0.50 -3.10
N ALA A 244 -6.86 0.48 -2.59
CA ALA A 244 -5.42 0.39 -2.42
C ALA A 244 -5.07 0.51 -0.94
N VAL A 245 -5.17 -0.60 -0.25
CA VAL A 245 -5.00 -0.66 1.22
C VAL A 245 -3.56 -0.44 1.64
N GLY A 246 -2.58 -0.96 0.89
CA GLY A 246 -1.16 -0.75 1.18
C GLY A 246 -0.65 0.55 0.58
N LEU A 247 -0.12 1.44 1.41
CA LEU A 247 0.58 2.66 1.00
C LEU A 247 1.94 2.73 1.68
N ASP A 248 2.97 3.13 0.93
CA ASP A 248 4.28 3.48 1.52
C ASP A 248 5.05 4.42 0.60
N LEU A 249 6.08 5.08 1.15
CA LEU A 249 6.99 5.94 0.40
C LEU A 249 8.28 5.18 0.06
N HIS A 250 8.67 5.22 -1.21
CA HIS A 250 9.94 4.64 -1.61
C HIS A 250 11.11 5.39 -0.94
N PRO A 251 11.99 4.69 -0.18
CA PRO A 251 12.95 5.34 0.72
C PRO A 251 14.02 6.20 0.02
N ILE A 252 14.30 5.93 -1.25
CA ILE A 252 15.30 6.69 -2.03
C ILE A 252 14.66 7.84 -2.78
N THR A 253 13.49 7.62 -3.40
CA THR A 253 12.88 8.61 -4.30
C THR A 253 11.81 9.46 -3.64
N GLY A 254 11.29 9.05 -2.48
CA GLY A 254 10.14 9.68 -1.82
C GLY A 254 8.85 9.62 -2.65
N GLN A 255 8.78 8.73 -3.66
CA GLN A 255 7.58 8.50 -4.44
C GLN A 255 6.59 7.65 -3.65
N LEU A 256 5.31 8.01 -3.74
CA LEU A 256 4.23 7.24 -3.18
C LEU A 256 4.04 5.94 -3.98
N TRP A 257 3.99 4.82 -3.28
CA TRP A 257 3.61 3.53 -3.83
C TRP A 257 2.32 3.05 -3.18
N ALA A 258 1.53 2.31 -3.95
CA ALA A 258 0.29 1.72 -3.47
C ALA A 258 0.11 0.30 -4.00
N ALA A 259 -0.58 -0.54 -3.22
CA ALA A 259 -0.96 -1.89 -3.57
C ALA A 259 -2.48 -2.00 -3.69
N GLY A 260 -2.98 -2.34 -4.87
CA GLY A 260 -4.40 -2.22 -5.22
C GLY A 260 -5.05 -3.53 -5.65
N HIS A 261 -6.33 -3.65 -5.27
CA HIS A 261 -7.20 -4.78 -5.58
C HIS A 261 -7.93 -4.61 -6.91
N GLY A 262 -8.08 -5.72 -7.63
CA GLY A 262 -8.99 -5.84 -8.77
C GLY A 262 -10.46 -5.98 -8.36
N HIS A 263 -11.37 -5.97 -9.33
CA HIS A 263 -12.79 -6.30 -9.15
C HIS A 263 -13.00 -7.84 -9.18
N ASP A 264 -14.18 -8.32 -8.78
CA ASP A 264 -14.32 -9.73 -8.35
C ASP A 264 -14.90 -10.67 -9.41
N ARG A 265 -15.51 -10.18 -10.51
CA ARG A 265 -16.45 -10.97 -11.32
C ARG A 265 -15.96 -11.37 -12.72
N GLU A 266 -14.67 -11.23 -13.04
CA GLU A 266 -14.10 -11.70 -14.33
C GLU A 266 -13.41 -13.08 -14.23
N GLY A 267 -13.80 -13.91 -13.24
CA GLY A 267 -13.30 -15.26 -13.08
C GLY A 267 -12.05 -15.35 -12.21
N ARG A 268 -11.33 -16.48 -12.29
CA ARG A 268 -10.25 -16.82 -11.35
C ARG A 268 -8.91 -16.13 -11.61
N SER A 269 -8.68 -15.72 -12.83
CA SER A 269 -7.39 -15.20 -13.29
C SER A 269 -7.42 -13.72 -13.68
N LEU A 270 -8.59 -13.09 -13.56
CA LEU A 270 -8.78 -11.69 -13.92
C LEU A 270 -9.58 -10.95 -12.85
N PRO A 271 -9.33 -9.64 -12.72
CA PRO A 271 -8.18 -8.93 -13.25
C PRO A 271 -6.92 -9.23 -12.42
N PRO A 272 -5.72 -9.03 -12.95
CA PRO A 272 -4.52 -9.01 -12.14
C PRO A 272 -4.58 -7.90 -11.11
N GLU A 273 -4.03 -8.13 -9.94
CA GLU A 273 -3.81 -7.09 -8.95
C GLU A 273 -2.46 -6.41 -9.16
N TRP A 274 -2.22 -5.31 -8.48
CA TRP A 274 -1.09 -4.47 -8.82
C TRP A 274 -0.43 -3.81 -7.60
N VAL A 275 0.87 -3.50 -7.76
CA VAL A 275 1.60 -2.55 -6.92
C VAL A 275 2.22 -1.50 -7.85
N SER A 276 2.05 -0.23 -7.54
CA SER A 276 2.46 0.83 -8.47
C SER A 276 2.94 2.09 -7.77
N ILE A 277 3.85 2.80 -8.44
CA ILE A 277 4.12 4.20 -8.16
C ILE A 277 2.85 4.99 -8.46
N ILE A 278 2.47 5.88 -7.57
CA ILE A 278 1.32 6.76 -7.73
C ILE A 278 1.82 8.18 -7.98
N LEU A 279 1.50 8.71 -9.15
CA LEU A 279 1.85 10.08 -9.52
C LEU A 279 0.64 11.01 -9.36
N PRO A 280 0.87 12.32 -9.14
CA PRO A 280 -0.23 13.28 -9.03
C PRO A 280 -1.04 13.35 -10.33
N ASP A 281 -2.35 13.54 -10.19
CA ASP A 281 -3.30 13.75 -11.27
C ASP A 281 -3.39 12.58 -12.27
N THR A 282 -3.04 11.34 -11.82
CA THR A 282 -3.10 10.12 -12.63
C THR A 282 -4.39 9.33 -12.43
N PHE A 283 -4.74 8.54 -13.45
CA PHE A 283 -5.87 7.62 -13.45
C PHE A 283 -5.37 6.19 -13.55
N HIS A 284 -5.89 5.27 -12.69
CA HIS A 284 -5.41 3.90 -12.57
C HIS A 284 -6.36 2.83 -13.12
N GLY A 285 -7.44 3.23 -13.78
CA GLY A 285 -8.27 2.35 -14.63
C GLY A 285 -9.67 2.09 -14.11
N TRP A 286 -9.87 1.81 -12.83
CA TRP A 286 -11.20 1.54 -12.28
C TRP A 286 -12.15 2.76 -12.42
N PRO A 287 -13.42 2.61 -12.79
CA PRO A 287 -14.16 1.37 -12.98
C PRO A 287 -14.22 0.90 -14.44
N PHE A 288 -13.32 1.31 -15.31
CA PHE A 288 -13.42 1.06 -16.74
C PHE A 288 -12.42 0.05 -17.28
N ALA A 289 -11.21 0.03 -16.70
CA ALA A 289 -10.09 -0.77 -17.19
C ALA A 289 -9.20 -1.26 -16.04
N TYR A 290 -8.37 -2.26 -16.33
CA TYR A 290 -7.36 -2.81 -15.42
C TYR A 290 -6.02 -3.03 -16.14
N ALA A 291 -5.00 -3.49 -15.40
CA ALA A 291 -3.63 -3.69 -15.88
C ALA A 291 -3.10 -2.46 -16.62
N TYR A 292 -3.15 -2.44 -17.94
CA TYR A 292 -2.84 -1.27 -18.74
C TYR A 292 -3.79 -1.14 -19.93
N ARG A 293 -4.84 -0.31 -19.76
CA ARG A 293 -5.86 -0.03 -20.78
C ARG A 293 -6.67 -1.26 -21.24
N SER A 294 -6.64 -2.37 -20.49
CA SER A 294 -7.50 -3.51 -20.72
C SER A 294 -8.90 -3.17 -20.22
N TRP A 295 -9.87 -3.08 -21.13
CA TRP A 295 -11.25 -2.81 -20.74
C TRP A 295 -11.83 -3.98 -19.96
N ILE A 296 -12.64 -3.64 -18.94
CA ILE A 296 -13.41 -4.61 -18.18
C ILE A 296 -14.47 -5.24 -19.09
N ASP A 297 -14.77 -6.51 -18.89
CA ASP A 297 -15.82 -7.20 -19.60
C ASP A 297 -17.19 -6.79 -19.06
N PHE A 298 -17.87 -5.90 -19.77
CA PHE A 298 -19.21 -5.45 -19.45
C PHE A 298 -20.32 -6.39 -19.96
N SER A 299 -20.01 -7.62 -20.35
CA SER A 299 -21.05 -8.63 -20.63
C SER A 299 -21.72 -9.16 -19.37
N ASP A 300 -21.08 -9.04 -18.19
CA ASP A 300 -21.74 -9.31 -16.90
C ASP A 300 -22.89 -8.30 -16.69
N PRO A 301 -24.14 -8.77 -16.47
CA PRO A 301 -25.30 -7.90 -16.30
C PRO A 301 -25.20 -6.95 -15.10
N VAL A 302 -24.46 -7.32 -14.06
CA VAL A 302 -24.22 -6.46 -12.89
C VAL A 302 -23.35 -5.28 -13.30
N TYR A 303 -22.23 -5.55 -13.96
CA TYR A 303 -21.30 -4.50 -14.38
C TYR A 303 -21.89 -3.60 -15.47
N SER A 304 -22.58 -4.18 -16.46
CA SER A 304 -23.20 -3.40 -17.53
C SER A 304 -24.20 -2.39 -16.98
N LYS A 305 -25.01 -2.79 -16.01
CA LYS A 305 -26.02 -1.92 -15.39
C LYS A 305 -25.39 -0.74 -14.66
N GLU A 306 -24.29 -0.96 -13.96
CA GLU A 306 -23.65 0.06 -13.13
C GLU A 306 -22.75 1.02 -13.94
N ILE A 307 -22.29 0.60 -15.13
CA ILE A 307 -21.27 1.34 -15.88
C ILE A 307 -21.76 1.89 -17.20
N LEU A 308 -22.53 1.11 -17.97
CA LEU A 308 -22.89 1.51 -19.34
C LEU A 308 -23.92 2.65 -19.38
N PRO A 309 -23.90 3.51 -20.42
CA PRO A 309 -23.00 3.48 -21.56
C PRO A 309 -21.60 4.06 -21.28
N ILE A 310 -20.59 3.57 -21.98
CA ILE A 310 -19.25 4.18 -21.97
C ILE A 310 -19.28 5.50 -22.74
N THR A 311 -18.77 6.55 -22.14
CA THR A 311 -18.70 7.90 -22.70
C THR A 311 -17.38 8.17 -23.39
N ALA A 312 -17.33 9.26 -24.17
CA ALA A 312 -16.07 9.73 -24.76
C ALA A 312 -15.06 10.18 -23.67
N GLN A 313 -15.57 10.69 -22.54
CA GLN A 313 -14.75 11.06 -21.37
C GLN A 313 -14.12 9.84 -20.71
N ASP A 314 -14.89 8.77 -20.49
CA ASP A 314 -14.38 7.50 -19.93
C ASP A 314 -13.26 6.93 -20.83
N SER A 315 -13.50 6.92 -22.14
CA SER A 315 -12.49 6.48 -23.09
C SER A 315 -11.22 7.36 -23.07
N ALA A 316 -11.36 8.66 -22.83
CA ALA A 316 -10.23 9.56 -22.69
C ALA A 316 -9.44 9.31 -21.40
N LEU A 317 -10.12 8.95 -20.30
CA LEU A 317 -9.46 8.54 -19.05
C LEU A 317 -8.68 7.25 -19.24
N VAL A 318 -9.28 6.23 -19.85
CA VAL A 318 -8.58 4.95 -20.12
C VAL A 318 -7.34 5.16 -20.98
N ARG A 319 -7.40 6.02 -22.01
CA ARG A 319 -6.22 6.36 -22.81
C ARG A 319 -5.09 7.01 -22.00
N LYS A 320 -5.40 7.71 -20.91
CA LYS A 320 -4.43 8.35 -20.01
C LYS A 320 -4.07 7.49 -18.80
N MET A 321 -4.59 6.25 -18.73
CA MET A 321 -4.34 5.35 -17.61
C MET A 321 -2.84 5.18 -17.39
N GLN A 322 -2.41 5.33 -16.14
CA GLN A 322 -1.05 5.04 -15.73
C GLN A 322 -0.80 3.53 -15.79
N ARG A 323 0.35 3.14 -16.34
CA ARG A 323 0.77 1.74 -16.34
C ARG A 323 1.18 1.33 -14.93
N PRO A 324 0.68 0.21 -14.39
CA PRO A 324 1.16 -0.34 -13.13
C PRO A 324 2.64 -0.74 -13.20
N THR A 325 3.34 -0.57 -12.09
CA THR A 325 4.76 -0.94 -11.95
C THR A 325 4.93 -2.46 -11.84
N VAL A 326 4.04 -3.10 -11.09
CA VAL A 326 4.03 -4.54 -10.79
C VAL A 326 2.63 -5.07 -11.02
N LEU A 327 2.50 -6.16 -11.75
CA LEU A 327 1.26 -6.93 -11.89
C LEU A 327 1.45 -8.30 -11.27
N VAL A 328 0.50 -8.70 -10.45
CA VAL A 328 0.47 -9.97 -9.74
C VAL A 328 -0.83 -10.73 -10.02
N ASP A 329 -0.88 -12.00 -9.65
CA ASP A 329 -2.07 -12.82 -9.88
C ASP A 329 -3.34 -12.16 -9.31
N ALA A 330 -4.47 -12.48 -9.91
CA ALA A 330 -5.78 -12.05 -9.44
C ALA A 330 -6.08 -12.63 -8.03
N HIS A 331 -6.87 -11.92 -7.26
CA HIS A 331 -7.42 -12.37 -5.96
C HIS A 331 -6.38 -12.70 -4.87
N LEU A 332 -5.17 -12.14 -4.98
CA LEU A 332 -4.18 -12.22 -3.91
C LEU A 332 -4.59 -11.40 -2.66
N GLY A 333 -5.38 -10.35 -2.84
CA GLY A 333 -5.80 -9.44 -1.78
C GLY A 333 -4.61 -8.66 -1.19
N PRO A 334 -3.94 -7.78 -1.95
CA PRO A 334 -2.80 -7.01 -1.45
C PRO A 334 -3.23 -6.04 -0.35
N MET A 335 -2.65 -6.17 0.84
CA MET A 335 -2.90 -5.34 2.01
C MET A 335 -1.67 -4.52 2.37
N GLY A 336 -0.95 -4.85 3.43
CA GLY A 336 0.22 -4.11 3.87
C GLY A 336 1.32 -4.04 2.80
N LEU A 337 1.81 -2.84 2.54
CA LEU A 337 2.99 -2.56 1.71
C LEU A 337 4.00 -1.84 2.60
N HIS A 338 5.27 -2.30 2.60
CA HIS A 338 6.29 -1.72 3.45
C HIS A 338 7.68 -1.83 2.80
N PHE A 339 8.36 -0.70 2.60
CA PHE A 339 9.74 -0.66 2.14
C PHE A 339 10.70 -0.90 3.29
N TYR A 340 11.48 -1.95 3.20
CA TYR A 340 12.46 -2.31 4.21
C TYR A 340 13.71 -1.44 4.12
N THR A 341 14.04 -0.68 5.17
CA THR A 341 15.13 0.30 5.16
C THR A 341 16.33 -0.05 6.05
N HIS A 342 16.17 -1.06 6.91
CA HIS A 342 17.16 -1.42 7.93
C HIS A 342 18.24 -2.40 7.42
N GLU A 343 19.16 -2.76 8.32
CA GLU A 343 20.27 -3.66 8.04
C GLU A 343 20.18 -5.01 8.78
N GLN A 344 19.11 -5.23 9.55
CA GLN A 344 18.87 -6.49 10.24
C GLN A 344 18.66 -7.64 9.24
N PHE A 345 18.01 -7.39 8.10
CA PHE A 345 17.92 -8.34 6.99
C PHE A 345 19.14 -8.23 6.05
N PRO A 346 19.47 -9.29 5.29
CA PRO A 346 20.51 -9.25 4.29
C PRO A 346 20.37 -8.08 3.30
N GLN A 347 21.50 -7.52 2.87
CA GLN A 347 21.58 -6.33 2.02
C GLN A 347 20.64 -6.34 0.80
N ARG A 348 20.34 -7.51 0.23
CA ARG A 348 19.43 -7.62 -0.92
C ARG A 348 18.00 -7.18 -0.64
N TYR A 349 17.58 -7.14 0.63
CA TYR A 349 16.25 -6.70 1.05
C TYR A 349 16.17 -5.21 1.33
N LYS A 350 17.30 -4.53 1.45
CA LYS A 350 17.32 -3.08 1.69
C LYS A 350 16.70 -2.33 0.51
N ASN A 351 15.71 -1.49 0.81
CA ASN A 351 14.86 -0.76 -0.13
C ASN A 351 13.95 -1.65 -1.00
N ALA A 352 13.81 -2.94 -0.69
CA ALA A 352 12.79 -3.79 -1.29
C ALA A 352 11.45 -3.58 -0.61
N ALA A 353 10.35 -3.74 -1.37
CA ALA A 353 8.99 -3.60 -0.85
C ALA A 353 8.44 -4.95 -0.43
N PHE A 354 8.13 -5.13 0.85
CA PHE A 354 7.37 -6.27 1.35
C PHE A 354 5.88 -6.01 1.16
N ILE A 355 5.13 -7.04 0.78
CA ILE A 355 3.69 -6.95 0.58
C ILE A 355 2.99 -8.15 1.21
N ALA A 356 1.96 -7.87 2.01
CA ALA A 356 1.09 -8.88 2.59
C ALA A 356 -0.07 -9.17 1.63
N PHE A 357 -0.25 -10.44 1.29
CA PHE A 357 -1.36 -10.93 0.49
C PHE A 357 -2.33 -11.69 1.40
N HIS A 358 -3.45 -11.02 1.71
CA HIS A 358 -4.46 -11.51 2.63
C HIS A 358 -5.35 -12.60 2.03
N ALA A 359 -5.50 -12.59 0.71
CA ALA A 359 -6.57 -13.23 -0.04
C ALA A 359 -7.93 -12.54 0.10
N GLY A 360 -8.84 -12.84 -0.80
CA GLY A 360 -10.12 -12.13 -0.88
C GLY A 360 -11.25 -12.82 -0.12
N THR A 361 -11.86 -13.81 -0.73
CA THR A 361 -13.17 -14.35 -0.32
C THR A 361 -13.12 -15.59 0.55
N GLY A 362 -11.92 -16.12 0.89
CA GLY A 362 -11.78 -17.39 1.57
C GLY A 362 -12.15 -18.58 0.68
N SER A 363 -12.23 -18.39 -0.63
CA SER A 363 -12.50 -19.49 -1.55
C SER A 363 -11.30 -20.41 -1.62
N SER A 364 -11.55 -21.70 -1.96
CA SER A 364 -10.50 -22.70 -2.14
C SER A 364 -9.48 -22.36 -3.25
N PHE A 365 -9.69 -21.27 -3.95
CA PHE A 365 -8.91 -20.87 -5.13
C PHE A 365 -8.07 -19.60 -4.93
N ASP A 366 -8.22 -18.91 -3.79
CA ASP A 366 -7.47 -17.69 -3.53
C ASP A 366 -5.97 -17.96 -3.39
N PRO A 367 -5.10 -17.34 -4.20
CA PRO A 367 -3.66 -17.57 -4.18
C PRO A 367 -2.91 -16.74 -3.12
N GLY A 368 -3.62 -15.97 -2.27
CA GLY A 368 -3.06 -15.16 -1.19
C GLY A 368 -2.46 -15.95 -0.03
N TYR A 369 -2.67 -15.48 1.18
CA TYR A 369 -2.15 -16.08 2.42
C TYR A 369 -0.63 -16.20 2.44
N LYS A 370 0.05 -15.10 2.11
CA LYS A 370 1.52 -15.04 2.08
C LYS A 370 2.03 -13.62 2.22
N VAL A 371 3.31 -13.50 2.53
CA VAL A 371 4.06 -12.27 2.35
C VAL A 371 5.02 -12.48 1.18
N SER A 372 5.06 -11.53 0.27
CA SER A 372 6.01 -11.51 -0.84
C SER A 372 6.92 -10.28 -0.75
N VAL A 373 8.00 -10.27 -1.51
CA VAL A 373 8.92 -9.15 -1.60
C VAL A 373 9.12 -8.75 -3.06
N ILE A 374 9.10 -7.47 -3.34
CA ILE A 374 9.32 -6.87 -4.64
C ILE A 374 10.69 -6.22 -4.66
N PHE A 375 11.52 -6.63 -5.61
CA PHE A 375 12.80 -6.03 -5.92
C PHE A 375 12.67 -5.20 -7.17
N SER A 376 13.06 -3.94 -7.15
CA SER A 376 13.03 -3.06 -8.32
C SER A 376 14.16 -2.04 -8.25
N ASN A 377 14.42 -1.39 -9.38
CA ASN A 377 15.16 -0.14 -9.36
C ASN A 377 14.33 0.94 -8.65
N PRO A 378 14.96 2.04 -8.17
CA PRO A 378 14.24 3.12 -7.51
C PRO A 378 13.12 3.78 -8.34
N ASP A 379 13.19 3.70 -9.65
CA ASP A 379 12.18 4.19 -10.61
C ASP A 379 11.09 3.16 -10.94
N GLY A 380 11.11 1.99 -10.28
CA GLY A 380 10.18 0.89 -10.50
C GLY A 380 10.53 -0.03 -11.68
N THR A 381 11.56 0.29 -12.47
CA THR A 381 11.99 -0.59 -13.57
C THR A 381 12.64 -1.88 -13.05
N ASN A 382 12.73 -2.91 -13.89
CA ASN A 382 13.29 -4.22 -13.57
C ASN A 382 12.63 -4.89 -12.34
N ALA A 383 11.37 -4.59 -12.09
CA ALA A 383 10.63 -5.17 -10.99
C ALA A 383 10.59 -6.71 -11.10
N ARG A 384 10.78 -7.37 -9.97
CA ARG A 384 10.65 -8.82 -9.79
C ARG A 384 9.98 -9.08 -8.45
N ILE A 385 9.18 -10.12 -8.35
CA ILE A 385 8.50 -10.51 -7.11
C ILE A 385 8.93 -11.90 -6.68
N ALA A 386 9.05 -12.10 -5.38
CA ALA A 386 9.31 -13.40 -4.78
C ALA A 386 8.37 -13.66 -3.62
N ASP A 387 7.99 -14.90 -3.42
CA ASP A 387 7.37 -15.31 -2.16
C ASP A 387 8.43 -15.29 -1.06
N PHE A 388 8.12 -14.63 0.06
CA PHE A 388 9.03 -14.46 1.19
C PHE A 388 8.62 -15.31 2.40
N MET A 389 7.32 -15.31 2.73
CA MET A 389 6.79 -16.10 3.83
C MET A 389 5.46 -16.73 3.39
N THR A 390 5.42 -18.07 3.37
CA THR A 390 4.26 -18.88 2.95
C THR A 390 3.95 -19.96 3.98
N GLY A 391 2.83 -20.69 3.79
CA GLY A 391 2.44 -21.78 4.68
C GLY A 391 1.29 -21.42 5.63
N PHE A 392 0.75 -20.21 5.56
CA PHE A 392 -0.48 -19.85 6.28
C PHE A 392 -1.69 -20.68 5.79
N ARG A 393 -1.60 -21.16 4.57
CA ARG A 393 -2.52 -22.11 3.97
C ARG A 393 -1.72 -23.38 3.58
N PRO A 394 -1.61 -24.37 4.50
CA PRO A 394 -0.69 -25.49 4.31
C PRO A 394 -1.14 -26.46 3.19
N ASP A 395 -2.43 -26.51 2.89
CA ASP A 395 -3.01 -27.34 1.83
C ASP A 395 -3.96 -26.48 0.97
N PRO A 396 -3.48 -25.99 -0.19
CA PRO A 396 -4.29 -25.17 -1.08
C PRO A 396 -5.61 -25.82 -1.54
N ASP A 397 -5.65 -27.14 -1.64
CA ASP A 397 -6.82 -27.85 -2.15
C ASP A 397 -7.94 -28.00 -1.11
N LYS A 398 -7.61 -27.87 0.17
CA LYS A 398 -8.59 -28.01 1.26
C LYS A 398 -9.26 -26.71 1.71
N GLY A 399 -8.84 -25.57 1.17
CA GLY A 399 -9.42 -24.28 1.54
C GLY A 399 -9.15 -23.84 2.99
N PHE A 400 -8.42 -24.63 3.79
CA PHE A 400 -8.08 -24.30 5.17
C PHE A 400 -6.87 -23.36 5.22
N TYR A 401 -7.00 -22.29 5.95
CA TYR A 401 -5.89 -21.40 6.34
C TYR A 401 -5.94 -21.19 7.86
N TRP A 402 -4.80 -20.82 8.45
CA TRP A 402 -4.73 -20.63 9.90
C TRP A 402 -4.38 -19.19 10.32
N ALA A 403 -3.89 -18.35 9.39
CA ALA A 403 -3.67 -16.93 9.59
C ALA A 403 -3.77 -16.19 8.25
N GLN A 404 -4.04 -14.89 8.30
CA GLN A 404 -4.15 -14.02 7.11
C GLN A 404 -3.26 -12.79 7.29
N PRO A 405 -2.17 -12.67 6.49
CA PRO A 405 -1.29 -11.50 6.53
C PRO A 405 -2.02 -10.21 6.22
N MET A 406 -1.85 -9.17 7.07
CA MET A 406 -2.55 -7.91 6.97
C MET A 406 -1.60 -6.72 6.90
N GLY A 407 -1.17 -6.16 8.00
CA GLY A 407 -0.25 -5.03 8.11
C GLY A 407 1.20 -5.47 8.17
N LEU A 408 2.10 -4.61 7.73
CA LEU A 408 3.55 -4.78 7.81
C LEU A 408 4.19 -3.49 8.34
N VAL A 409 5.13 -3.62 9.26
CA VAL A 409 5.92 -2.50 9.82
C VAL A 409 7.25 -3.01 10.35
N THR A 410 8.26 -2.16 10.46
CA THR A 410 9.53 -2.48 11.13
C THR A 410 9.70 -1.64 12.39
N ASP A 411 10.34 -2.22 13.42
CA ASP A 411 10.80 -1.49 14.60
C ASP A 411 12.13 -0.77 14.34
N SER A 412 12.64 -0.07 15.35
CA SER A 412 13.90 0.69 15.24
C SER A 412 15.14 -0.19 15.04
N GLU A 413 15.08 -1.47 15.39
CA GLU A 413 16.17 -2.45 15.19
C GLU A 413 16.09 -3.14 13.82
N GLY A 414 14.99 -2.96 13.09
CA GLY A 414 14.77 -3.51 11.75
C GLY A 414 14.12 -4.89 11.73
N TYR A 415 13.53 -5.35 12.83
CA TYR A 415 12.69 -6.53 12.79
C TYR A 415 11.38 -6.21 12.07
N LEU A 416 10.93 -7.11 11.20
CA LEU A 416 9.68 -6.93 10.46
C LEU A 416 8.54 -7.55 11.25
N TYR A 417 7.47 -6.79 11.44
CA TYR A 417 6.25 -7.25 12.07
C TYR A 417 5.13 -7.40 11.05
N MET A 418 4.34 -8.45 11.21
CA MET A 418 3.17 -8.74 10.39
C MET A 418 1.97 -8.98 11.30
N SER A 419 0.87 -8.28 11.06
CA SER A 419 -0.40 -8.59 11.71
C SER A 419 -1.20 -9.64 10.94
N SER A 420 -2.04 -10.38 11.67
CA SER A 420 -3.03 -11.32 11.14
C SER A 420 -4.36 -11.04 11.82
N ASP A 421 -5.44 -10.97 11.05
CA ASP A 421 -6.74 -10.54 11.54
C ASP A 421 -7.75 -11.68 11.79
N LEU A 422 -7.60 -12.82 11.12
CA LEU A 422 -8.57 -13.92 11.20
C LEU A 422 -7.91 -15.28 11.50
N VAL A 423 -8.69 -16.19 12.04
CA VAL A 423 -8.41 -17.56 12.46
C VAL A 423 -7.38 -17.64 13.59
N THR A 424 -6.19 -17.18 13.38
CA THR A 424 -5.19 -16.91 14.43
C THR A 424 -4.87 -15.40 14.41
N PRO A 425 -5.73 -14.56 15.02
CA PRO A 425 -5.41 -13.16 15.16
C PRO A 425 -4.15 -13.00 15.99
N GLY A 426 -3.29 -12.09 15.57
CA GLY A 426 -2.04 -11.88 16.29
C GLY A 426 -1.00 -11.12 15.50
N ILE A 427 0.12 -10.92 16.14
CA ILE A 427 1.28 -10.25 15.59
C ILE A 427 2.44 -11.23 15.51
N PHE A 428 3.14 -11.24 14.40
CA PHE A 428 4.31 -12.06 14.14
C PHE A 428 5.52 -11.15 13.95
N ARG A 429 6.65 -11.45 14.61
CA ARG A 429 7.93 -10.80 14.38
C ARG A 429 8.81 -11.70 13.54
N ILE A 430 9.41 -11.15 12.50
CA ILE A 430 10.32 -11.80 11.59
C ILE A 430 11.71 -11.23 11.78
N GLU A 431 12.70 -12.10 11.96
CA GLU A 431 14.10 -11.74 12.18
C GLU A 431 15.02 -12.55 11.28
N TYR A 432 16.19 -12.00 10.96
CA TYR A 432 17.24 -12.71 10.28
C TYR A 432 18.35 -13.08 11.27
N ASP A 433 18.58 -14.37 11.43
CA ASP A 433 19.66 -14.92 12.26
C ASP A 433 20.24 -16.14 11.52
N PRO A 434 21.39 -15.96 10.84
CA PRO A 434 21.97 -16.98 9.97
C PRO A 434 22.62 -18.15 10.71
N GLN A 435 22.58 -18.19 12.06
CA GLN A 435 23.24 -19.24 12.88
C GLN A 435 22.47 -20.56 12.87
#